data_7e32f9f1c532c043595723ade2b6ff67
#
_entry.id   7e32f9f1c532c043595723ade2b6ff67
#
_cell.length_a   1.000
_cell.length_b   1.000
_cell.length_c   1.000
_cell.angle_alpha   90.00
_cell.angle_beta   90.00
_cell.angle_gamma   90.00
#
_symmetry.space_group_name_H-M   'P 1'
#
loop_
_entity.id
_entity.type
_entity.pdbx_description
1 polymer ?
#
loop_
_entity_poly.entity_id
_entity_poly.type
_entity_poly.pdbx_seq_one_letter_code
_entity_poly.pdbx_strand_id
1 'polypeptide(L)'
;GGRVLMKTKHLRLMQRAYVILFFCFMYLPIAYMIVFSFNQSKGYALFTGFTLKWYTSLLHNSAILSALRVSLEVALISAVIATVLGTAASLGIASMSRKSRLVVTNITYIPVVNPEIITGISLMLLFVAYQRFSEGVSWLPDTIMGMPTLLIAHIAFNVPYVIFNVTPKLRQLDIKLYEAALDLGCDP
;
A
#
# COMPACT_ATOMS: atom_id res chain seq x y z
N GLY A 1 -4.39 51.07 7.16
CA GLY A 1 -3.94 49.71 7.58
C GLY A 1 -5.08 48.75 7.96
N GLY A 2 -6.21 49.23 8.52
CA GLY A 2 -7.27 48.34 9.05
C GLY A 2 -8.08 47.56 8.01
N ARG A 3 -8.28 48.11 6.81
CA ARG A 3 -9.08 47.44 5.74
C ARG A 3 -8.37 46.26 5.13
N VAL A 4 -7.03 46.24 5.04
CA VAL A 4 -6.24 45.14 4.50
C VAL A 4 -6.23 43.98 5.50
N LEU A 5 -6.11 44.25 6.79
CA LEU A 5 -6.11 43.23 7.85
C LEU A 5 -7.49 42.56 8.01
N MET A 6 -8.57 43.27 7.84
CA MET A 6 -9.93 42.69 7.84
C MET A 6 -10.16 41.78 6.63
N LYS A 7 -9.71 42.17 5.44
CA LYS A 7 -9.85 41.37 4.20
C LYS A 7 -9.09 40.04 4.30
N THR A 8 -7.91 40.05 4.92
CA THR A 8 -7.13 38.82 5.15
C THR A 8 -7.74 37.89 6.19
N LYS A 9 -8.43 38.47 7.21
CA LYS A 9 -9.11 37.68 8.25
C LYS A 9 -10.34 36.95 7.69
N HIS A 10 -11.15 37.59 6.86
CA HIS A 10 -12.27 36.97 6.16
C HIS A 10 -11.81 35.90 5.17
N LEU A 11 -10.74 36.15 4.42
CA LEU A 11 -10.18 35.20 3.50
C LEU A 11 -9.71 33.92 4.22
N ARG A 12 -9.02 34.06 5.34
CA ARG A 12 -8.58 32.90 6.17
C ARG A 12 -9.77 32.16 6.78
N LEU A 13 -10.84 32.86 7.16
CA LEU A 13 -12.04 32.20 7.68
C LEU A 13 -12.72 31.37 6.57
N MET A 14 -12.87 31.95 5.38
CA MET A 14 -13.42 31.24 4.22
C MET A 14 -12.56 30.01 3.82
N GLN A 15 -11.25 30.15 3.81
CA GLN A 15 -10.33 29.03 3.54
C GLN A 15 -10.49 27.93 4.59
N ARG A 16 -10.57 28.28 5.88
CA ARG A 16 -10.81 27.29 6.95
C ARG A 16 -12.18 26.62 6.81
N ALA A 17 -13.22 27.40 6.54
CA ALA A 17 -14.55 26.84 6.32
C ALA A 17 -14.59 25.87 5.13
N TYR A 18 -13.94 26.22 4.02
CA TYR A 18 -13.83 25.35 2.87
C TYR A 18 -13.09 24.04 3.18
N VAL A 19 -11.95 24.14 3.88
CA VAL A 19 -11.18 22.95 4.28
C VAL A 19 -12.00 22.06 5.21
N ILE A 20 -12.69 22.63 6.21
CA ILE A 20 -13.56 21.87 7.12
C ILE A 20 -14.69 21.19 6.34
N LEU A 21 -15.37 21.93 5.44
CA LEU A 21 -16.45 21.39 4.63
C LEU A 21 -15.97 20.22 3.75
N PHE A 22 -14.79 20.37 3.13
CA PHE A 22 -14.17 19.35 2.32
C PHE A 22 -13.90 18.08 3.15
N PHE A 23 -13.29 18.21 4.31
CA PHE A 23 -13.04 17.07 5.19
C PHE A 23 -14.34 16.46 5.72
N CYS A 24 -15.32 17.27 6.13
CA CYS A 24 -16.63 16.76 6.52
C CYS A 24 -17.26 15.93 5.40
N PHE A 25 -17.23 16.42 4.16
CA PHE A 25 -17.77 15.69 3.01
C PHE A 25 -17.03 14.37 2.77
N MET A 26 -15.70 14.37 2.86
CA MET A 26 -14.87 13.18 2.67
C MET A 26 -15.07 12.13 3.77
N TYR A 27 -15.21 12.57 5.03
CA TYR A 27 -15.36 11.66 6.17
C TYR A 27 -16.80 11.28 6.49
N LEU A 28 -17.79 12.00 5.95
CA LEU A 28 -19.22 11.74 6.21
C LEU A 28 -19.63 10.29 5.85
N PRO A 29 -19.25 9.69 4.71
CA PRO A 29 -19.57 8.29 4.41
C PRO A 29 -18.97 7.33 5.44
N ILE A 30 -17.74 7.60 5.91
CA ILE A 30 -17.08 6.77 6.91
C ILE A 30 -17.79 6.89 8.26
N ALA A 31 -18.10 8.13 8.69
CA ALA A 31 -18.86 8.36 9.92
C ALA A 31 -20.23 7.69 9.88
N TYR A 32 -20.92 7.77 8.74
CA TYR A 32 -22.18 7.08 8.50
C TYR A 32 -22.01 5.56 8.69
N MET A 33 -21.03 4.94 8.06
CA MET A 33 -20.77 3.50 8.21
C MET A 33 -20.44 3.13 9.65
N ILE A 34 -19.66 3.94 10.37
CA ILE A 34 -19.36 3.71 11.79
C ILE A 34 -20.64 3.70 12.62
N VAL A 35 -21.51 4.70 12.45
CA VAL A 35 -22.78 4.78 13.19
C VAL A 35 -23.67 3.59 12.86
N PHE A 36 -23.82 3.24 11.57
CA PHE A 36 -24.66 2.11 11.14
C PHE A 36 -24.07 0.73 11.46
N SER A 37 -22.77 0.63 11.79
CA SER A 37 -22.19 -0.63 12.28
C SER A 37 -22.79 -1.07 13.62
N PHE A 38 -23.37 -0.13 14.37
CA PHE A 38 -24.08 -0.39 15.63
C PHE A 38 -25.60 -0.54 15.43
N ASN A 39 -26.10 -0.53 14.19
CA ASN A 39 -27.52 -0.64 13.93
C ASN A 39 -28.02 -2.07 14.18
N GLN A 40 -29.16 -2.22 14.81
CA GLN A 40 -29.79 -3.51 15.08
C GLN A 40 -30.24 -4.23 13.78
N SER A 41 -30.71 -3.47 12.80
CA SER A 41 -31.06 -3.97 11.48
C SER A 41 -29.85 -4.16 10.59
N LYS A 42 -29.88 -5.15 9.68
CA LYS A 42 -28.87 -5.32 8.62
C LYS A 42 -28.92 -4.24 7.54
N GLY A 43 -29.99 -3.45 7.51
CA GLY A 43 -30.16 -2.39 6.51
C GLY A 43 -29.48 -1.09 6.90
N TYR A 44 -29.09 -0.32 5.88
CA TYR A 44 -28.44 0.99 6.05
C TYR A 44 -29.43 2.17 5.89
N ALA A 45 -30.72 1.90 5.62
CA ALA A 45 -31.70 2.94 5.35
C ALA A 45 -32.26 3.60 6.62
N LEU A 46 -32.43 2.82 7.69
CA LEU A 46 -33.03 3.29 8.95
C LEU A 46 -32.23 2.77 10.14
N PHE A 47 -31.95 3.65 11.08
CA PHE A 47 -31.38 3.28 12.37
C PHE A 47 -32.47 2.79 13.29
N THR A 48 -32.49 1.46 13.57
CA THR A 48 -33.56 0.78 14.32
C THR A 48 -33.23 0.57 15.78
N GLY A 49 -31.98 0.82 16.20
CA GLY A 49 -31.55 0.68 17.58
C GLY A 49 -30.06 0.35 17.67
N PHE A 50 -29.49 0.56 18.86
CA PHE A 50 -28.07 0.27 19.13
C PHE A 50 -27.87 -1.21 19.46
N THR A 51 -26.86 -1.84 18.85
CA THR A 51 -26.46 -3.22 19.14
C THR A 51 -24.97 -3.46 18.94
N LEU A 52 -24.39 -4.35 19.73
CA LEU A 52 -23.02 -4.87 19.56
C LEU A 52 -23.01 -6.30 18.98
N LYS A 53 -24.19 -6.82 18.63
CA LYS A 53 -24.37 -8.20 18.15
C LYS A 53 -23.44 -8.54 16.97
N TRP A 54 -23.22 -7.60 16.07
CA TRP A 54 -22.39 -7.82 14.89
C TRP A 54 -20.93 -8.00 15.26
N TYR A 55 -20.43 -7.24 16.24
CA TYR A 55 -19.06 -7.37 16.74
C TYR A 55 -18.82 -8.69 17.48
N THR A 56 -19.79 -9.09 18.32
CA THR A 56 -19.72 -10.41 18.99
C THR A 56 -19.80 -11.55 17.99
N SER A 57 -20.68 -11.47 16.98
CA SER A 57 -20.77 -12.46 15.91
C SER A 57 -19.50 -12.55 15.08
N LEU A 58 -18.86 -11.42 14.79
CA LEU A 58 -17.58 -11.35 14.06
C LEU A 58 -16.46 -12.08 14.81
N LEU A 59 -16.35 -11.86 16.12
CA LEU A 59 -15.32 -12.50 16.97
C LEU A 59 -15.53 -14.01 17.15
N HIS A 60 -16.74 -14.52 16.90
CA HIS A 60 -17.07 -15.96 16.98
C HIS A 60 -17.14 -16.63 15.59
N ASN A 61 -16.91 -15.87 14.52
CA ASN A 61 -16.93 -16.41 13.17
C ASN A 61 -15.55 -16.95 12.78
N SER A 62 -15.38 -18.27 12.81
CA SER A 62 -14.12 -18.92 12.50
C SER A 62 -13.59 -18.62 11.08
N ALA A 63 -14.49 -18.46 10.10
CA ALA A 63 -14.12 -18.15 8.73
C ALA A 63 -13.52 -16.73 8.62
N ILE A 64 -14.11 -15.75 9.33
CA ILE A 64 -13.58 -14.37 9.34
C ILE A 64 -12.27 -14.31 10.10
N LEU A 65 -12.16 -15.01 11.24
CA LEU A 65 -10.91 -15.03 12.01
C LEU A 65 -9.78 -15.72 11.26
N SER A 66 -10.05 -16.81 10.55
CA SER A 66 -9.04 -17.46 9.71
C SER A 66 -8.61 -16.57 8.53
N ALA A 67 -9.56 -15.89 7.88
CA ALA A 67 -9.24 -14.93 6.83
C ALA A 67 -8.39 -13.76 7.34
N LEU A 68 -8.71 -13.22 8.54
CA LEU A 68 -7.93 -12.17 9.18
C LEU A 68 -6.50 -12.63 9.47
N ARG A 69 -6.35 -13.84 10.00
CA ARG A 69 -5.03 -14.43 10.27
C ARG A 69 -4.21 -14.54 8.99
N VAL A 70 -4.76 -15.13 7.93
CA VAL A 70 -4.08 -15.27 6.63
C VAL A 70 -3.71 -13.88 6.06
N SER A 71 -4.61 -12.91 6.15
CA SER A 71 -4.33 -11.54 5.69
C SER A 71 -3.17 -10.90 6.44
N LEU A 72 -3.11 -11.07 7.77
CA LEU A 72 -2.00 -10.55 8.58
C LEU A 72 -0.67 -11.27 8.29
N GLU A 73 -0.70 -12.59 8.12
CA GLU A 73 0.48 -13.37 7.76
C GLU A 73 1.02 -12.93 6.39
N VAL A 74 0.17 -12.83 5.38
CA VAL A 74 0.55 -12.34 4.05
C VAL A 74 1.09 -10.92 4.11
N ALA A 75 0.42 -10.02 4.82
CA ALA A 75 0.83 -8.62 4.94
C ALA A 75 2.22 -8.49 5.58
N LEU A 76 2.46 -9.17 6.70
CA LEU A 76 3.74 -9.11 7.41
C LEU A 76 4.88 -9.71 6.59
N ILE A 77 4.68 -10.91 6.05
CA ILE A 77 5.72 -11.60 5.27
C ILE A 77 6.04 -10.81 4.01
N SER A 78 5.01 -10.37 3.27
CA SER A 78 5.22 -9.60 2.04
C SER A 78 5.86 -8.24 2.30
N ALA A 79 5.51 -7.55 3.39
CA ALA A 79 6.10 -6.27 3.76
C ALA A 79 7.60 -6.41 4.06
N VAL A 80 8.01 -7.42 4.83
CA VAL A 80 9.42 -7.67 5.15
C VAL A 80 10.20 -7.99 3.87
N ILE A 81 9.71 -8.94 3.07
CA ILE A 81 10.40 -9.35 1.83
C ILE A 81 10.47 -8.18 0.84
N ALA A 82 9.36 -7.45 0.64
CA ALA A 82 9.32 -6.31 -0.27
C ALA A 82 10.26 -5.18 0.19
N THR A 83 10.37 -4.95 1.51
CA THR A 83 11.29 -3.95 2.06
C THR A 83 12.75 -4.31 1.78
N VAL A 84 13.14 -5.55 2.01
CA VAL A 84 14.51 -6.02 1.72
C VAL A 84 14.80 -5.93 0.22
N LEU A 85 13.93 -6.50 -0.62
CA LEU A 85 14.12 -6.49 -2.07
C LEU A 85 14.08 -5.08 -2.67
N GLY A 86 13.13 -4.25 -2.25
CA GLY A 86 12.98 -2.89 -2.73
C GLY A 86 14.14 -1.98 -2.29
N THR A 87 14.66 -2.17 -1.08
CA THR A 87 15.85 -1.45 -0.61
C THR A 87 17.09 -1.87 -1.39
N ALA A 88 17.32 -3.17 -1.56
CA ALA A 88 18.43 -3.69 -2.37
C ALA A 88 18.35 -3.18 -3.83
N ALA A 89 17.14 -3.21 -4.42
CA ALA A 89 16.90 -2.67 -5.75
C ALA A 89 17.21 -1.16 -5.81
N SER A 90 16.82 -0.39 -4.78
CA SER A 90 17.09 1.06 -4.72
C SER A 90 18.60 1.37 -4.66
N LEU A 91 19.37 0.59 -3.91
CA LEU A 91 20.84 0.69 -3.87
C LEU A 91 21.44 0.35 -5.24
N GLY A 92 20.96 -0.74 -5.88
CA GLY A 92 21.37 -1.08 -7.24
C GLY A 92 21.05 0.01 -8.25
N ILE A 93 19.85 0.61 -8.19
CA ILE A 93 19.44 1.72 -9.06
C ILE A 93 20.33 2.96 -8.83
N ALA A 94 20.71 3.23 -7.58
CA ALA A 94 21.58 4.36 -7.25
C ALA A 94 22.96 4.24 -7.89
N SER A 95 23.51 3.02 -8.00
CA SER A 95 24.82 2.74 -8.61
C SER A 95 24.80 2.65 -10.14
N MET A 96 23.61 2.59 -10.77
CA MET A 96 23.49 2.46 -12.23
C MET A 96 23.89 3.74 -12.98
N SER A 97 24.32 3.56 -14.23
CA SER A 97 24.52 4.66 -15.19
C SER A 97 23.21 5.44 -15.38
N ARG A 98 23.31 6.72 -15.77
CA ARG A 98 22.14 7.59 -15.96
C ARG A 98 21.09 7.00 -16.90
N LYS A 99 21.50 6.38 -18.00
CA LYS A 99 20.59 5.79 -19.00
C LYS A 99 19.86 4.56 -18.43
N SER A 100 20.60 3.61 -17.86
CA SER A 100 20.03 2.40 -17.26
C SER A 100 19.08 2.72 -16.10
N ARG A 101 19.48 3.67 -15.25
CA ARG A 101 18.64 4.16 -14.15
C ARG A 101 17.31 4.70 -14.64
N LEU A 102 17.29 5.50 -15.72
CA LEU A 102 16.07 6.06 -16.32
C LEU A 102 15.14 4.95 -16.81
N VAL A 103 15.68 3.96 -17.52
CA VAL A 103 14.90 2.83 -18.03
C VAL A 103 14.31 2.02 -16.89
N VAL A 104 15.13 1.61 -15.91
CA VAL A 104 14.65 0.81 -14.77
C VAL A 104 13.62 1.56 -13.95
N THR A 105 13.85 2.85 -13.67
CA THR A 105 12.89 3.68 -12.93
C THR A 105 11.55 3.77 -13.67
N ASN A 106 11.56 4.02 -14.99
CA ASN A 106 10.33 4.09 -15.77
C ASN A 106 9.57 2.76 -15.79
N ILE A 107 10.26 1.63 -15.92
CA ILE A 107 9.64 0.30 -15.84
C ILE A 107 9.00 0.09 -14.46
N THR A 108 9.69 0.51 -13.38
CA THR A 108 9.16 0.42 -12.02
C THR A 108 7.90 1.28 -11.79
N TYR A 109 7.72 2.36 -12.58
CA TYR A 109 6.50 3.19 -12.54
C TYR A 109 5.26 2.50 -13.12
N ILE A 110 5.42 1.56 -14.05
CA ILE A 110 4.29 0.93 -14.75
C ILE A 110 3.27 0.31 -13.78
N PRO A 111 3.66 -0.52 -12.79
CA PRO A 111 2.70 -1.11 -11.85
C PRO A 111 2.01 -0.07 -10.96
N VAL A 112 2.70 1.03 -10.64
CA VAL A 112 2.16 2.08 -9.74
C VAL A 112 1.10 2.95 -10.43
N VAL A 113 1.26 3.18 -11.74
CA VAL A 113 0.29 3.98 -12.53
C VAL A 113 -0.92 3.15 -12.94
N ASN A 114 -0.74 1.85 -13.11
CA ASN A 114 -1.83 0.96 -13.48
C ASN A 114 -2.81 0.76 -12.30
N PRO A 115 -4.12 0.71 -12.56
CA PRO A 115 -5.09 0.35 -11.54
C PRO A 115 -4.76 -1.01 -10.92
N GLU A 116 -4.72 -1.08 -9.59
CA GLU A 116 -4.35 -2.30 -8.84
C GLU A 116 -5.20 -3.52 -9.24
N ILE A 117 -6.48 -3.29 -9.58
CA ILE A 117 -7.41 -4.33 -10.05
C ILE A 117 -6.89 -4.98 -11.34
N ILE A 118 -6.40 -4.18 -12.30
CA ILE A 118 -5.90 -4.69 -13.58
C ILE A 118 -4.65 -5.54 -13.36
N THR A 119 -3.74 -5.05 -12.53
CA THR A 119 -2.52 -5.80 -12.19
C THR A 119 -2.84 -7.09 -11.44
N GLY A 120 -3.80 -7.04 -10.49
CA GLY A 120 -4.27 -8.22 -9.76
C GLY A 120 -4.88 -9.29 -10.68
N ILE A 121 -5.76 -8.88 -11.62
CA ILE A 121 -6.35 -9.79 -12.62
C ILE A 121 -5.27 -10.37 -13.53
N SER A 122 -4.31 -9.55 -13.98
CA SER A 122 -3.22 -10.00 -14.84
C SER A 122 -2.34 -11.04 -14.16
N LEU A 123 -1.99 -10.84 -12.88
CA LEU A 123 -1.26 -11.82 -12.08
C LEU A 123 -2.06 -13.10 -11.88
N MET A 124 -3.36 -13.00 -11.61
CA MET A 124 -4.24 -14.17 -11.49
C MET A 124 -4.25 -14.98 -12.79
N LEU A 125 -4.41 -14.33 -13.94
CA LEU A 125 -4.36 -15.01 -15.26
C LEU A 125 -3.01 -15.65 -15.52
N LEU A 126 -1.91 -14.98 -15.13
CA LEU A 126 -0.56 -15.53 -15.23
C LEU A 126 -0.41 -16.80 -14.40
N PHE A 127 -0.90 -16.81 -13.15
CA PHE A 127 -0.86 -17.99 -12.28
C PHE A 127 -1.72 -19.14 -12.80
N VAL A 128 -2.91 -18.84 -13.34
CA VAL A 128 -3.76 -19.85 -13.99
C VAL A 128 -3.09 -20.42 -15.23
N ALA A 129 -2.47 -19.59 -16.06
CA ALA A 129 -1.72 -20.05 -17.23
C ALA A 129 -0.51 -20.94 -16.82
N TYR A 130 0.22 -20.53 -15.76
CA TYR A 130 1.30 -21.35 -15.22
C TYR A 130 0.80 -22.70 -14.72
N GLN A 131 -0.31 -22.75 -13.99
CA GLN A 131 -0.87 -23.99 -13.48
C GLN A 131 -1.25 -24.95 -14.61
N ARG A 132 -1.89 -24.46 -15.67
CA ARG A 132 -2.21 -25.26 -16.85
C ARG A 132 -0.96 -25.78 -17.55
N PHE A 133 0.10 -24.98 -17.59
CA PHE A 133 1.38 -25.39 -18.17
C PHE A 133 2.07 -26.46 -17.31
N SER A 134 2.03 -26.33 -15.97
CA SER A 134 2.65 -27.25 -15.02
C SER A 134 2.00 -28.62 -15.00
N GLU A 135 0.70 -28.74 -15.28
CA GLU A 135 -0.03 -30.03 -15.37
C GLU A 135 0.59 -31.00 -16.39
N GLY A 136 1.35 -30.52 -17.39
CA GLY A 136 2.04 -31.31 -18.38
C GLY A 136 3.52 -31.62 -18.08
N VAL A 137 4.05 -31.12 -16.93
CA VAL A 137 5.50 -31.15 -16.66
C VAL A 137 5.77 -31.70 -15.27
N SER A 138 6.20 -32.97 -15.21
CA SER A 138 6.33 -33.77 -13.97
C SER A 138 7.29 -33.23 -12.89
N TRP A 139 8.16 -32.26 -13.21
CA TRP A 139 9.09 -31.65 -12.25
C TRP A 139 8.63 -30.29 -11.70
N LEU A 140 7.52 -29.77 -12.22
CA LEU A 140 6.91 -28.53 -11.71
C LEU A 140 5.86 -28.85 -10.64
N PRO A 141 5.68 -27.97 -9.63
CA PRO A 141 4.59 -28.10 -8.66
C PRO A 141 3.23 -28.04 -9.36
N ASP A 142 2.38 -29.03 -9.12
CA ASP A 142 1.04 -29.08 -9.73
C ASP A 142 0.10 -27.99 -9.24
N THR A 143 0.34 -27.45 -8.05
CA THR A 143 -0.48 -26.37 -7.46
C THR A 143 0.41 -25.34 -6.80
N ILE A 144 0.38 -24.12 -7.36
CA ILE A 144 0.96 -22.92 -6.70
C ILE A 144 -0.12 -21.99 -6.18
N MET A 145 -1.40 -22.26 -6.52
CA MET A 145 -2.54 -21.43 -6.08
C MET A 145 -2.70 -21.48 -4.56
N GLY A 146 -3.00 -20.32 -3.97
CA GLY A 146 -3.17 -20.17 -2.52
C GLY A 146 -2.17 -19.19 -1.91
N MET A 147 -1.61 -19.53 -0.75
CA MET A 147 -0.68 -18.68 0.00
C MET A 147 0.53 -18.22 -0.83
N PRO A 148 1.22 -19.08 -1.61
CA PRO A 148 2.37 -18.65 -2.41
C PRO A 148 2.01 -17.58 -3.45
N THR A 149 0.91 -17.74 -4.18
CA THR A 149 0.48 -16.76 -5.19
C THR A 149 0.08 -15.45 -4.57
N LEU A 150 -0.58 -15.47 -3.39
CA LEU A 150 -0.90 -14.27 -2.63
C LEU A 150 0.36 -13.53 -2.20
N LEU A 151 1.36 -14.23 -1.67
CA LEU A 151 2.63 -13.65 -1.28
C LEU A 151 3.36 -13.03 -2.48
N ILE A 152 3.49 -13.75 -3.58
CA ILE A 152 4.15 -13.25 -4.80
C ILE A 152 3.45 -11.99 -5.30
N ALA A 153 2.11 -12.00 -5.36
CA ALA A 153 1.35 -10.85 -5.79
C ALA A 153 1.58 -9.62 -4.88
N HIS A 154 1.48 -9.80 -3.56
CA HIS A 154 1.70 -8.71 -2.60
C HIS A 154 3.13 -8.19 -2.61
N ILE A 155 4.13 -9.06 -2.76
CA ILE A 155 5.52 -8.64 -2.91
C ILE A 155 5.70 -7.83 -4.20
N ALA A 156 5.16 -8.32 -5.33
CA ALA A 156 5.24 -7.64 -6.62
C ALA A 156 4.59 -6.25 -6.59
N PHE A 157 3.48 -6.09 -5.86
CA PHE A 157 2.85 -4.78 -5.64
C PHE A 157 3.67 -3.87 -4.74
N ASN A 158 4.23 -4.39 -3.65
CA ASN A 158 4.87 -3.58 -2.63
C ASN A 158 6.28 -3.12 -3.02
N VAL A 159 7.05 -3.92 -3.77
CA VAL A 159 8.43 -3.59 -4.16
C VAL A 159 8.57 -2.24 -4.87
N PRO A 160 7.75 -1.87 -5.87
CA PRO A 160 7.81 -0.55 -6.48
C PRO A 160 7.62 0.59 -5.49
N TYR A 161 6.66 0.48 -4.56
CA TYR A 161 6.43 1.50 -3.54
C TYR A 161 7.63 1.68 -2.60
N VAL A 162 8.30 0.58 -2.23
CA VAL A 162 9.53 0.66 -1.43
C VAL A 162 10.62 1.38 -2.23
N ILE A 163 10.82 1.04 -3.51
CA ILE A 163 11.80 1.69 -4.39
C ILE A 163 11.54 3.20 -4.45
N PHE A 164 10.28 3.62 -4.61
CA PHE A 164 9.92 5.04 -4.67
C PHE A 164 10.12 5.79 -3.36
N ASN A 165 9.99 5.12 -2.23
CA ASN A 165 10.22 5.74 -0.94
C ASN A 165 11.72 5.79 -0.58
N VAL A 166 12.49 4.75 -0.91
CA VAL A 166 13.90 4.62 -0.54
C VAL A 166 14.80 5.41 -1.49
N THR A 167 14.57 5.34 -2.81
CA THR A 167 15.45 6.00 -3.81
C THR A 167 15.63 7.50 -3.59
N PRO A 168 14.57 8.30 -3.29
CA PRO A 168 14.75 9.72 -2.99
C PRO A 168 15.52 9.96 -1.70
N LYS A 169 15.37 9.09 -0.70
CA LYS A 169 16.12 9.18 0.57
C LYS A 169 17.60 8.95 0.36
N LEU A 170 17.97 7.96 -0.43
CA LEU A 170 19.36 7.71 -0.79
C LEU A 170 20.00 8.91 -1.53
N ARG A 171 19.23 9.60 -2.37
CA ARG A 171 19.71 10.79 -3.08
C ARG A 171 19.86 12.02 -2.19
N GLN A 172 19.19 12.06 -1.04
CA GLN A 172 19.28 13.15 -0.05
C GLN A 172 20.44 12.94 0.93
N LEU A 173 21.07 11.76 0.95
CA LEU A 173 22.25 11.52 1.78
C LEU A 173 23.39 12.42 1.30
N ASP A 174 23.97 13.17 2.24
CA ASP A 174 25.13 14.01 1.96
C ASP A 174 26.34 13.10 1.77
N ILE A 175 27.04 13.24 0.64
CA ILE A 175 28.26 12.49 0.34
C ILE A 175 29.33 12.68 1.42
N LYS A 176 29.31 13.82 2.11
CA LYS A 176 30.22 14.11 3.21
C LYS A 176 30.10 13.15 4.39
N LEU A 177 28.91 12.55 4.59
CA LEU A 177 28.74 11.51 5.62
C LEU A 177 29.51 10.24 5.24
N TYR A 178 29.52 9.89 3.97
CA TYR A 178 30.26 8.76 3.45
C TYR A 178 31.78 9.03 3.53
N GLU A 179 32.24 10.21 3.11
CA GLU A 179 33.63 10.64 3.22
C GLU A 179 34.10 10.63 4.68
N ALA A 180 33.30 11.15 5.60
CA ALA A 180 33.63 11.15 7.02
C ALA A 180 33.71 9.71 7.61
N ALA A 181 32.87 8.77 7.14
CA ALA A 181 32.94 7.38 7.55
C ALA A 181 34.25 6.72 7.07
N LEU A 182 34.68 6.99 5.83
CA LEU A 182 35.95 6.52 5.30
C LEU A 182 37.16 7.11 6.09
N ASP A 183 37.13 8.40 6.43
CA ASP A 183 38.14 9.07 7.24
C ASP A 183 38.26 8.46 8.66
N LEU A 184 37.16 7.92 9.19
CA LEU A 184 37.12 7.19 10.45
C LEU A 184 37.53 5.71 10.33
N GLY A 185 37.96 5.26 9.14
CA GLY A 185 38.49 3.91 8.90
C GLY A 185 37.40 2.85 8.59
N CYS A 186 36.18 3.26 8.18
CA CYS A 186 35.22 2.32 7.65
C CYS A 186 35.63 1.82 6.27
N ASP A 187 35.52 0.53 6.02
CA ASP A 187 35.70 -0.04 4.68
C ASP A 187 34.55 0.40 3.76
N PRO A 188 34.82 0.66 2.45
CA PRO A 188 33.83 1.11 1.50
C PRO A 188 32.75 0.07 1.20
#